data_f90f7a1ddc33929d50084aa5b8451fa8
#
_entry.id   f90f7a1ddc33929d50084aa5b8451fa8
#
_cell.length_a   1.000
_cell.length_b   1.000
_cell.length_c   1.000
_cell.angle_alpha   90.00
_cell.angle_beta   90.00
_cell.angle_gamma   90.00
#
_symmetry.space_group_name_H-M   'P 1'
#
loop_
_entity.id
_entity.type
_entity.pdbx_description
1 polymer ?
#
loop_
_entity_poly.entity_id
_entity_poly.type
_entity_poly.pdbx_seq_one_letter_code
_entity_poly.pdbx_strand_id
1 'polypeptide(L)'
;IDVHTLTASKVFEVPIEEVTKEMRYKAKAVNFGIIYGQSKYGLAKAIGISNKEAEEFINKYFATYPRVKAYMEGTVMEAEKKGFVETIFGRKRYLETELASSNAMIREFGKRAAINQPMQGTAADLMKIAMIDFSKKLKENGLKSKMIMQVHDELVVEVLKSELDIITSLVKEAMELNQPLSVPLVVDVNVGESWKEQ
;
A
#
# COMPACT_ATOMS: atom_id res chain seq x y z
N ILE A 1 -10.02 -9.12 11.12
CA ILE A 1 -10.19 -10.10 10.01
C ILE A 1 -9.24 -9.71 8.89
N ASP A 2 -8.44 -10.68 8.44
CA ASP A 2 -7.53 -10.47 7.31
C ASP A 2 -8.31 -10.16 6.02
N VAL A 3 -7.94 -9.05 5.36
CA VAL A 3 -8.63 -8.54 4.15
C VAL A 3 -8.65 -9.56 3.01
N HIS A 4 -7.64 -10.40 2.89
CA HIS A 4 -7.59 -11.41 1.83
C HIS A 4 -8.55 -12.55 2.10
N THR A 5 -8.71 -12.95 3.35
CA THR A 5 -9.72 -13.94 3.77
C THR A 5 -11.13 -13.39 3.56
N LEU A 6 -11.37 -12.14 3.94
CA LEU A 6 -12.66 -11.50 3.70
C LEU A 6 -12.99 -11.39 2.21
N THR A 7 -12.03 -11.02 1.38
CA THR A 7 -12.21 -10.97 -0.08
C THR A 7 -12.47 -12.36 -0.64
N ALA A 8 -11.74 -13.38 -0.18
CA ALA A 8 -11.95 -14.77 -0.60
C ALA A 8 -13.38 -15.22 -0.28
N SER A 9 -13.84 -15.03 0.96
CA SER A 9 -15.21 -15.37 1.37
C SER A 9 -16.25 -14.76 0.43
N LYS A 10 -16.12 -13.47 0.11
CA LYS A 10 -17.07 -12.76 -0.75
C LYS A 10 -17.00 -13.14 -2.22
N VAL A 11 -15.80 -13.34 -2.76
CA VAL A 11 -15.59 -13.66 -4.19
C VAL A 11 -15.94 -15.11 -4.50
N PHE A 12 -15.60 -16.03 -3.59
CA PHE A 12 -15.95 -17.46 -3.70
C PHE A 12 -17.33 -17.80 -3.15
N GLU A 13 -18.00 -16.83 -2.49
CA GLU A 13 -19.35 -17.01 -1.92
C GLU A 13 -19.39 -18.14 -0.88
N VAL A 14 -18.37 -18.21 -0.02
CA VAL A 14 -18.27 -19.19 1.07
C VAL A 14 -18.16 -18.47 2.42
N PRO A 15 -18.61 -19.08 3.52
CA PRO A 15 -18.36 -18.58 4.87
C PRO A 15 -16.86 -18.37 5.13
N ILE A 16 -16.52 -17.43 6.03
CA ILE A 16 -15.11 -17.10 6.34
C ILE A 16 -14.36 -18.34 6.85
N GLU A 17 -15.03 -19.19 7.60
CA GLU A 17 -14.48 -20.41 8.20
C GLU A 17 -14.15 -21.49 7.16
N GLU A 18 -14.78 -21.43 5.99
CA GLU A 18 -14.57 -22.35 4.88
C GLU A 18 -13.52 -21.85 3.87
N VAL A 19 -12.97 -20.65 4.08
CA VAL A 19 -11.93 -20.11 3.20
C VAL A 19 -10.65 -20.93 3.31
N THR A 20 -10.33 -21.63 2.23
CA THR A 20 -9.09 -22.41 2.14
C THR A 20 -7.85 -21.52 1.94
N LYS A 21 -6.66 -22.06 2.23
CA LYS A 21 -5.39 -21.36 1.96
C LYS A 21 -5.24 -20.98 0.48
N GLU A 22 -5.73 -21.82 -0.43
CA GLU A 22 -5.70 -21.58 -1.86
C GLU A 22 -6.63 -20.42 -2.26
N MET A 23 -7.86 -20.40 -1.75
CA MET A 23 -8.80 -19.29 -1.98
C MET A 23 -8.22 -17.97 -1.47
N ARG A 24 -7.63 -17.98 -0.27
CA ARG A 24 -6.96 -16.78 0.29
C ARG A 24 -5.78 -16.34 -0.57
N TYR A 25 -4.98 -17.26 -1.08
CA TYR A 25 -3.86 -16.96 -1.98
C TYR A 25 -4.36 -16.30 -3.29
N LYS A 26 -5.39 -16.87 -3.92
CA LYS A 26 -6.02 -16.29 -5.12
C LYS A 26 -6.59 -14.91 -4.83
N ALA A 27 -7.32 -14.74 -3.73
CA ALA A 27 -7.86 -13.45 -3.31
C ALA A 27 -6.75 -12.42 -3.02
N LYS A 28 -5.63 -12.83 -2.44
CA LYS A 28 -4.46 -11.96 -2.25
C LYS A 28 -3.93 -11.44 -3.59
N ALA A 29 -3.75 -12.33 -4.57
CA ALA A 29 -3.29 -11.96 -5.90
C ALA A 29 -4.29 -11.04 -6.63
N VAL A 30 -5.61 -11.28 -6.46
CA VAL A 30 -6.67 -10.42 -6.99
C VAL A 30 -6.63 -9.04 -6.34
N ASN A 31 -6.58 -8.96 -5.00
CA ASN A 31 -6.51 -7.69 -4.27
C ASN A 31 -5.33 -6.84 -4.74
N PHE A 32 -4.14 -7.41 -4.78
CA PHE A 32 -2.95 -6.67 -5.24
C PHE A 32 -3.01 -6.39 -6.74
N GLY A 33 -3.37 -7.41 -7.55
CA GLY A 33 -3.42 -7.27 -9.00
C GLY A 33 -4.35 -6.14 -9.44
N ILE A 34 -5.55 -6.07 -8.88
CA ILE A 34 -6.52 -5.03 -9.22
C ILE A 34 -6.04 -3.65 -8.78
N ILE A 35 -5.57 -3.51 -7.53
CA ILE A 35 -5.07 -2.22 -7.00
C ILE A 35 -3.90 -1.70 -7.83
N TYR A 36 -3.03 -2.60 -8.31
CA TYR A 36 -1.92 -2.23 -9.20
C TYR A 36 -2.31 -2.14 -10.69
N GLY A 37 -3.60 -2.25 -11.03
CA GLY A 37 -4.10 -2.13 -12.39
C GLY A 37 -3.68 -3.28 -13.30
N GLN A 38 -3.51 -4.49 -12.75
CA GLN A 38 -3.17 -5.68 -13.53
C GLN A 38 -4.32 -6.07 -14.45
N SER A 39 -3.99 -6.42 -15.70
CA SER A 39 -4.99 -6.90 -16.65
C SER A 39 -5.43 -8.34 -16.33
N LYS A 40 -6.58 -8.78 -16.87
CA LYS A 40 -7.05 -10.17 -16.77
C LYS A 40 -5.99 -11.18 -17.23
N TYR A 41 -5.19 -10.86 -18.25
CA TYR A 41 -4.10 -11.71 -18.71
C TYR A 41 -2.97 -11.85 -17.69
N GLY A 42 -2.60 -10.75 -17.05
CA GLY A 42 -1.60 -10.74 -15.99
C GLY A 42 -2.08 -11.52 -14.76
N LEU A 43 -3.33 -11.32 -14.35
CA LEU A 43 -3.94 -12.05 -13.24
C LEU A 43 -4.03 -13.54 -13.52
N ALA A 44 -4.55 -13.93 -14.70
CA ALA A 44 -4.66 -15.34 -15.12
C ALA A 44 -3.30 -16.05 -15.04
N LYS A 45 -2.24 -15.43 -15.54
CA LYS A 45 -0.87 -15.95 -15.46
C LYS A 45 -0.36 -16.05 -14.02
N ALA A 46 -0.66 -15.05 -13.19
CA ALA A 46 -0.15 -14.99 -11.79
C ALA A 46 -0.74 -16.10 -10.91
N ILE A 47 -2.00 -16.48 -11.11
CA ILE A 47 -2.69 -17.47 -10.26
C ILE A 47 -3.04 -18.78 -10.97
N GLY A 48 -2.57 -18.96 -12.22
CA GLY A 48 -2.69 -20.23 -12.95
C GLY A 48 -4.13 -20.59 -13.37
N ILE A 49 -4.94 -19.59 -13.74
CA ILE A 49 -6.32 -19.78 -14.19
C ILE A 49 -6.51 -19.32 -15.64
N SER A 50 -7.66 -19.61 -16.23
CA SER A 50 -8.01 -19.12 -17.56
C SER A 50 -8.28 -17.59 -17.55
N ASN A 51 -8.14 -16.94 -18.72
CA ASN A 51 -8.48 -15.52 -18.86
C ASN A 51 -9.97 -15.23 -18.56
N LYS A 52 -10.85 -16.19 -18.82
CA LYS A 52 -12.27 -16.09 -18.53
C LYS A 52 -12.53 -16.06 -17.03
N GLU A 53 -11.92 -17.00 -16.30
CA GLU A 53 -12.01 -17.04 -14.83
C GLU A 53 -11.42 -15.77 -14.21
N ALA A 54 -10.27 -15.29 -14.71
CA ALA A 54 -9.68 -14.04 -14.24
C ALA A 54 -10.62 -12.83 -14.45
N GLU A 55 -11.32 -12.78 -15.58
CA GLU A 55 -12.30 -11.73 -15.85
C GLU A 55 -13.52 -11.84 -14.92
N GLU A 56 -14.02 -13.05 -14.67
CA GLU A 56 -15.10 -13.29 -13.71
C GLU A 56 -14.69 -12.86 -12.28
N PHE A 57 -13.46 -13.17 -11.85
CA PHE A 57 -12.92 -12.71 -10.57
C PHE A 57 -12.87 -11.18 -10.48
N ILE A 58 -12.34 -10.50 -11.50
CA ILE A 58 -12.28 -9.04 -11.55
C ILE A 58 -13.68 -8.43 -11.46
N ASN A 59 -14.64 -8.98 -12.20
CA ASN A 59 -16.02 -8.50 -12.20
C ASN A 59 -16.68 -8.69 -10.83
N LYS A 60 -16.53 -9.86 -10.19
CA LYS A 60 -17.03 -10.13 -8.84
C LYS A 60 -16.38 -9.21 -7.81
N TYR A 61 -15.07 -8.98 -7.92
CA TYR A 61 -14.36 -8.05 -7.03
C TYR A 61 -14.95 -6.63 -7.12
N PHE A 62 -15.13 -6.10 -8.31
CA PHE A 62 -15.70 -4.77 -8.48
C PHE A 62 -17.20 -4.69 -8.13
N ALA A 63 -17.95 -5.76 -8.29
CA ALA A 63 -19.32 -5.84 -7.79
C ALA A 63 -19.34 -5.80 -6.26
N THR A 64 -18.39 -6.46 -5.60
CA THR A 64 -18.24 -6.47 -4.14
C THR A 64 -17.74 -5.12 -3.60
N TYR A 65 -16.84 -4.46 -4.33
CA TYR A 65 -16.18 -3.21 -3.92
C TYR A 65 -16.38 -2.09 -4.96
N PRO A 66 -17.62 -1.62 -5.19
CA PRO A 66 -17.89 -0.64 -6.25
C PRO A 66 -17.18 0.70 -6.06
N ARG A 67 -16.88 1.08 -4.80
CA ARG A 67 -16.13 2.32 -4.52
C ARG A 67 -14.67 2.24 -4.96
N VAL A 68 -14.06 1.05 -4.96
CA VAL A 68 -12.69 0.85 -5.48
C VAL A 68 -12.68 1.11 -6.98
N LYS A 69 -13.66 0.57 -7.72
CA LYS A 69 -13.81 0.82 -9.15
C LYS A 69 -13.97 2.31 -9.44
N ALA A 70 -14.91 2.96 -8.76
CA ALA A 70 -15.18 4.39 -8.92
C ALA A 70 -13.95 5.25 -8.62
N TYR A 71 -13.17 4.92 -7.58
CA TYR A 71 -11.91 5.59 -7.27
C TYR A 71 -10.91 5.44 -8.41
N MET A 72 -10.69 4.23 -8.92
CA MET A 72 -9.72 3.97 -9.99
C MET A 72 -10.08 4.72 -11.28
N GLU A 73 -11.35 4.63 -11.70
CA GLU A 73 -11.85 5.31 -12.91
C GLU A 73 -11.79 6.84 -12.75
N GLY A 74 -12.25 7.34 -11.61
CA GLY A 74 -12.24 8.78 -11.30
C GLY A 74 -10.81 9.35 -11.25
N THR A 75 -9.86 8.62 -10.66
CA THR A 75 -8.45 9.05 -10.59
C THR A 75 -7.82 9.13 -11.98
N VAL A 76 -8.11 8.17 -12.87
CA VAL A 76 -7.62 8.22 -14.25
C VAL A 76 -8.23 9.40 -15.01
N MET A 77 -9.54 9.59 -14.92
CA MET A 77 -10.22 10.72 -15.57
C MET A 77 -9.67 12.08 -15.11
N GLU A 78 -9.42 12.22 -13.81
CA GLU A 78 -8.81 13.45 -13.28
C GLU A 78 -7.37 13.62 -13.76
N ALA A 79 -6.58 12.54 -13.80
CA ALA A 79 -5.21 12.59 -14.29
C ALA A 79 -5.15 12.98 -15.78
N GLU A 80 -6.03 12.44 -16.61
CA GLU A 80 -6.15 12.82 -18.02
C GLU A 80 -6.52 14.29 -18.21
N LYS A 81 -7.37 14.83 -17.32
CA LYS A 81 -7.80 16.24 -17.36
C LYS A 81 -6.73 17.20 -16.83
N LYS A 82 -6.06 16.85 -15.71
CA LYS A 82 -5.12 17.72 -15.00
C LYS A 82 -3.68 17.56 -15.48
N GLY A 83 -3.35 16.42 -16.11
CA GLY A 83 -1.99 16.04 -16.48
C GLY A 83 -1.15 15.47 -15.32
N PHE A 84 -1.68 15.42 -14.11
CA PHE A 84 -0.98 14.90 -12.94
C PHE A 84 -1.93 14.27 -11.92
N VAL A 85 -1.34 13.51 -11.01
CA VAL A 85 -1.96 13.07 -9.74
C VAL A 85 -1.13 13.57 -8.57
N GLU A 86 -1.72 13.57 -7.38
CA GLU A 86 -1.04 14.06 -6.18
C GLU A 86 -1.30 13.18 -4.96
N THR A 87 -0.37 13.22 -4.01
CA THR A 87 -0.54 12.62 -2.69
C THR A 87 -1.48 13.47 -1.84
N ILE A 88 -1.93 12.95 -0.68
CA ILE A 88 -2.72 13.76 0.27
C ILE A 88 -1.97 14.99 0.80
N PHE A 89 -0.63 15.01 0.66
CA PHE A 89 0.23 16.14 1.01
C PHE A 89 0.52 17.06 -0.17
N GLY A 90 -0.11 16.87 -1.33
CA GLY A 90 0.01 17.74 -2.50
C GLY A 90 1.27 17.51 -3.34
N ARG A 91 2.04 16.43 -3.11
CA ARG A 91 3.18 16.09 -3.97
C ARG A 91 2.70 15.52 -5.28
N LYS A 92 3.03 16.18 -6.38
CA LYS A 92 2.55 15.90 -7.73
C LYS A 92 3.43 14.88 -8.46
N ARG A 93 2.77 14.06 -9.28
CA ARG A 93 3.40 13.26 -10.34
C ARG A 93 2.73 13.60 -11.66
N TYR A 94 3.50 14.18 -12.57
CA TYR A 94 3.05 14.52 -13.91
C TYR A 94 3.00 13.27 -14.79
N LEU A 95 1.96 13.12 -15.58
CA LEU A 95 1.66 11.94 -16.41
C LEU A 95 1.12 12.33 -17.80
N GLU A 96 1.24 13.62 -18.18
CA GLU A 96 0.74 14.14 -19.46
C GLU A 96 1.28 13.34 -20.65
N THR A 97 2.59 13.10 -20.67
CA THR A 97 3.26 12.38 -21.75
C THR A 97 2.77 10.95 -21.90
N GLU A 98 2.64 10.24 -20.78
CA GLU A 98 2.20 8.84 -20.76
C GLU A 98 0.73 8.73 -21.15
N LEU A 99 -0.14 9.54 -20.56
CA LEU A 99 -1.59 9.48 -20.79
C LEU A 99 -1.99 9.93 -22.20
N ALA A 100 -1.28 10.89 -22.79
CA ALA A 100 -1.49 11.36 -24.15
C ALA A 100 -0.80 10.49 -25.23
N SER A 101 -0.03 9.48 -24.84
CA SER A 101 0.74 8.66 -25.79
C SER A 101 -0.16 7.91 -26.77
N SER A 102 0.20 7.91 -28.06
CA SER A 102 -0.42 7.06 -29.09
C SER A 102 -0.13 5.57 -28.87
N ASN A 103 0.98 5.24 -28.17
CA ASN A 103 1.32 3.87 -27.81
C ASN A 103 0.45 3.39 -26.65
N ALA A 104 -0.40 2.38 -26.91
CA ALA A 104 -1.31 1.82 -25.92
C ALA A 104 -0.60 1.30 -24.66
N MET A 105 0.61 0.72 -24.79
CA MET A 105 1.37 0.21 -23.64
C MET A 105 1.82 1.33 -22.71
N ILE A 106 2.29 2.45 -23.27
CA ILE A 106 2.70 3.64 -22.50
C ILE A 106 1.47 4.26 -21.84
N ARG A 107 0.37 4.36 -22.54
CA ARG A 107 -0.88 4.91 -22.01
C ARG A 107 -1.42 4.08 -20.85
N GLU A 108 -1.44 2.76 -20.97
CA GLU A 108 -1.84 1.86 -19.88
C GLU A 108 -0.86 1.92 -18.68
N PHE A 109 0.43 2.12 -18.93
CA PHE A 109 1.39 2.40 -17.86
C PHE A 109 1.04 3.71 -17.12
N GLY A 110 0.71 4.78 -17.87
CA GLY A 110 0.28 6.07 -17.32
C GLY A 110 -0.95 5.93 -16.41
N LYS A 111 -1.97 5.17 -16.86
CA LYS A 111 -3.17 4.91 -16.07
C LYS A 111 -2.86 4.17 -14.76
N ARG A 112 -2.04 3.11 -14.82
CA ARG A 112 -1.60 2.40 -13.61
C ARG A 112 -0.82 3.30 -12.67
N ALA A 113 0.07 4.12 -13.21
CA ALA A 113 0.82 5.10 -12.42
C ALA A 113 -0.11 6.14 -11.76
N ALA A 114 -1.16 6.58 -12.45
CA ALA A 114 -2.17 7.48 -11.91
C ALA A 114 -2.90 6.87 -10.71
N ILE A 115 -3.36 5.62 -10.82
CA ILE A 115 -4.08 4.93 -9.75
C ILE A 115 -3.20 4.70 -8.51
N ASN A 116 -1.94 4.31 -8.73
CA ASN A 116 -1.05 3.90 -7.64
C ASN A 116 -0.41 5.07 -6.90
N GLN A 117 -0.09 6.15 -7.61
CA GLN A 117 0.68 7.26 -7.04
C GLN A 117 0.03 7.95 -5.82
N PRO A 118 -1.28 8.21 -5.78
CA PRO A 118 -1.88 8.82 -4.60
C PRO A 118 -1.66 8.00 -3.33
N MET A 119 -1.74 6.67 -3.43
CA MET A 119 -1.56 5.75 -2.30
C MET A 119 -0.09 5.52 -1.97
N GLN A 120 0.71 5.04 -2.94
CA GLN A 120 2.14 4.75 -2.71
C GLN A 120 2.95 6.02 -2.42
N GLY A 121 2.63 7.11 -3.11
CA GLY A 121 3.26 8.41 -2.86
C GLY A 121 2.92 8.94 -1.47
N THR A 122 1.67 8.80 -1.03
CA THR A 122 1.26 9.18 0.34
C THR A 122 2.00 8.33 1.37
N ALA A 123 2.11 7.03 1.18
CA ALA A 123 2.88 6.16 2.08
C ALA A 123 4.36 6.61 2.19
N ALA A 124 4.98 6.96 1.06
CA ALA A 124 6.34 7.49 1.05
C ALA A 124 6.46 8.86 1.75
N ASP A 125 5.44 9.72 1.67
CA ASP A 125 5.41 11.00 2.38
C ASP A 125 5.24 10.79 3.89
N LEU A 126 4.34 9.90 4.30
CA LEU A 126 4.14 9.52 5.70
C LEU A 126 5.43 9.00 6.32
N MET A 127 6.14 8.11 5.62
CA MET A 127 7.43 7.58 6.08
C MET A 127 8.47 8.69 6.28
N LYS A 128 8.57 9.66 5.37
CA LYS A 128 9.49 10.80 5.51
C LYS A 128 9.13 11.69 6.68
N ILE A 129 7.84 11.95 6.88
CA ILE A 129 7.35 12.74 8.02
C ILE A 129 7.70 12.02 9.33
N ALA A 130 7.46 10.70 9.40
CA ALA A 130 7.80 9.88 10.56
C ALA A 130 9.31 9.90 10.87
N MET A 131 10.15 9.77 9.85
CA MET A 131 11.62 9.84 10.01
C MET A 131 12.08 11.18 10.55
N ILE A 132 11.51 12.28 10.06
CA ILE A 132 11.85 13.64 10.52
C ILE A 132 11.42 13.83 11.97
N ASP A 133 10.19 13.43 12.31
CA ASP A 133 9.63 13.55 13.66
C ASP A 133 10.43 12.68 14.65
N PHE A 134 10.70 11.43 14.31
CA PHE A 134 11.50 10.53 15.15
C PHE A 134 12.92 11.07 15.36
N SER A 135 13.58 11.54 14.30
CA SER A 135 14.91 12.16 14.42
C SER A 135 14.93 13.38 15.33
N LYS A 136 13.86 14.20 15.29
CA LYS A 136 13.68 15.33 16.19
C LYS A 136 13.51 14.89 17.63
N LYS A 137 12.63 13.91 17.87
CA LYS A 137 12.37 13.34 19.21
C LYS A 137 13.64 12.74 19.84
N LEU A 138 14.47 12.04 19.06
CA LEU A 138 15.77 11.52 19.54
C LEU A 138 16.66 12.65 20.08
N LYS A 139 16.77 13.76 19.35
CA LYS A 139 17.59 14.90 19.74
C LYS A 139 17.03 15.64 20.96
N GLU A 140 15.73 15.88 20.99
CA GLU A 140 15.05 16.60 22.09
C GLU A 140 15.14 15.85 23.40
N ASN A 141 15.15 14.51 23.37
CA ASN A 141 15.29 13.68 24.56
C ASN A 141 16.77 13.33 24.88
N GLY A 142 17.74 13.84 24.14
CA GLY A 142 19.16 13.59 24.37
C GLY A 142 19.56 12.11 24.21
N LEU A 143 18.82 11.34 23.40
CA LEU A 143 19.03 9.90 23.23
C LEU A 143 20.21 9.63 22.30
N LYS A 144 20.92 8.53 22.59
CA LYS A 144 22.11 8.10 21.82
C LYS A 144 21.79 7.02 20.78
N SER A 145 20.62 6.41 20.87
CA SER A 145 20.10 5.48 19.86
C SER A 145 19.99 6.14 18.51
N LYS A 146 20.08 5.38 17.41
CA LYS A 146 20.19 5.92 16.06
C LYS A 146 19.23 5.22 15.10
N MET A 147 18.49 5.99 14.32
CA MET A 147 17.83 5.47 13.13
C MET A 147 18.91 5.20 12.09
N ILE A 148 19.10 3.95 11.69
CA ILE A 148 20.21 3.53 10.82
C ILE A 148 19.75 3.19 9.40
N MET A 149 18.50 2.76 9.21
CA MET A 149 18.02 2.34 7.90
C MET A 149 16.50 2.52 7.78
N GLN A 150 16.05 2.77 6.56
CA GLN A 150 14.64 2.74 6.17
C GLN A 150 14.51 1.77 4.98
N VAL A 151 13.60 0.80 5.11
CA VAL A 151 13.36 -0.22 4.08
C VAL A 151 11.84 -0.32 3.88
N HIS A 152 11.36 0.05 2.68
CA HIS A 152 9.92 0.09 2.37
C HIS A 152 9.10 0.90 3.39
N ASP A 153 8.40 0.24 4.29
CA ASP A 153 7.53 0.77 5.34
C ASP A 153 8.09 0.53 6.76
N GLU A 154 9.34 0.14 6.87
CA GLU A 154 10.04 -0.15 8.11
C GLU A 154 11.12 0.89 8.42
N LEU A 155 11.28 1.20 9.72
CA LEU A 155 12.44 1.91 10.26
C LEU A 155 13.26 0.96 11.13
N VAL A 156 14.56 0.89 10.84
CA VAL A 156 15.49 0.12 11.65
C VAL A 156 16.28 1.08 12.53
N VAL A 157 16.26 0.79 13.83
CA VAL A 157 16.87 1.63 14.86
C VAL A 157 17.89 0.80 15.65
N GLU A 158 19.13 1.27 15.71
CA GLU A 158 20.12 0.76 16.65
C GLU A 158 19.87 1.36 18.03
N VAL A 159 19.53 0.51 19.01
CA VAL A 159 19.01 0.96 20.30
C VAL A 159 19.99 0.60 21.43
N LEU A 160 20.36 1.58 22.27
CA LEU A 160 20.99 1.29 23.54
C LEU A 160 19.99 0.58 24.47
N LYS A 161 20.40 -0.51 25.12
CA LYS A 161 19.52 -1.32 25.98
C LYS A 161 18.83 -0.48 27.08
N SER A 162 19.49 0.56 27.56
CA SER A 162 18.94 1.49 28.55
C SER A 162 17.87 2.45 27.99
N GLU A 163 17.76 2.57 26.67
CA GLU A 163 16.83 3.47 25.99
C GLU A 163 15.68 2.71 25.32
N LEU A 164 15.61 1.37 25.46
CA LEU A 164 14.69 0.52 24.70
C LEU A 164 13.22 0.92 24.86
N ASP A 165 12.76 1.12 26.09
CA ASP A 165 11.35 1.43 26.37
C ASP A 165 10.95 2.79 25.79
N ILE A 166 11.81 3.80 25.96
CA ILE A 166 11.53 5.15 25.43
C ILE A 166 11.59 5.15 23.90
N ILE A 167 12.56 4.45 23.28
CA ILE A 167 12.67 4.37 21.84
C ILE A 167 11.45 3.65 21.24
N THR A 168 11.01 2.56 21.83
CA THR A 168 9.81 1.82 21.38
C THR A 168 8.57 2.71 21.38
N SER A 169 8.41 3.53 22.42
CA SER A 169 7.30 4.49 22.51
C SER A 169 7.43 5.60 21.45
N LEU A 170 8.60 6.21 21.32
CA LEU A 170 8.82 7.34 20.40
C LEU A 170 8.73 6.96 18.93
N VAL A 171 9.25 5.78 18.54
CA VAL A 171 9.17 5.33 17.16
C VAL A 171 7.72 5.01 16.77
N LYS A 172 6.97 4.37 17.67
CA LYS A 172 5.56 4.10 17.45
C LYS A 172 4.76 5.38 17.32
N GLU A 173 4.95 6.34 18.22
CA GLU A 173 4.29 7.65 18.17
C GLU A 173 4.62 8.39 16.86
N ALA A 174 5.88 8.39 16.43
CA ALA A 174 6.31 9.05 15.21
C ALA A 174 5.74 8.40 13.94
N MET A 175 5.63 7.07 13.90
CA MET A 175 5.16 6.34 12.72
C MET A 175 3.64 6.22 12.65
N GLU A 176 2.94 6.14 13.77
CA GLU A 176 1.46 6.15 13.82
C GLU A 176 0.89 7.53 13.48
N LEU A 177 1.71 8.56 13.55
CA LEU A 177 1.41 9.94 13.19
C LEU A 177 0.04 10.40 13.72
N ASN A 178 -0.02 11.41 14.55
CA ASN A 178 -1.26 12.10 14.95
C ASN A 178 -1.89 12.85 13.75
N GLN A 179 -1.97 12.19 12.57
CA GLN A 179 -2.57 12.74 11.36
C GLN A 179 -4.03 12.31 11.26
N PRO A 180 -4.94 13.19 10.88
CA PRO A 180 -6.36 12.88 10.74
C PRO A 180 -6.63 12.06 9.49
N LEU A 181 -6.14 10.82 9.44
CA LEU A 181 -6.47 9.86 8.40
C LEU A 181 -7.83 9.23 8.73
N SER A 182 -8.60 8.91 7.71
CA SER A 182 -9.89 8.21 7.87
C SER A 182 -9.75 6.76 8.35
N VAL A 183 -8.54 6.22 8.30
CA VAL A 183 -8.16 4.90 8.83
C VAL A 183 -6.95 5.05 9.75
N PRO A 184 -6.89 4.32 10.87
CA PRO A 184 -5.73 4.36 11.75
C PRO A 184 -4.50 3.75 11.07
N LEU A 185 -3.34 4.36 11.31
CA LEU A 185 -2.06 3.71 11.08
C LEU A 185 -1.70 2.95 12.36
N VAL A 186 -1.39 1.68 12.24
CA VAL A 186 -0.97 0.82 13.35
C VAL A 186 0.43 0.33 13.05
N VAL A 187 1.33 0.48 14.01
CA VAL A 187 2.75 0.12 13.87
C VAL A 187 3.08 -1.03 14.82
N ASP A 188 3.59 -2.10 14.25
CA ASP A 188 4.18 -3.19 15.02
C ASP A 188 5.66 -2.89 15.27
N VAL A 189 6.12 -3.14 16.50
CA VAL A 189 7.51 -2.95 16.90
C VAL A 189 8.07 -4.30 17.32
N ASN A 190 9.12 -4.72 16.62
CA ASN A 190 9.87 -5.93 16.95
C ASN A 190 11.24 -5.56 17.50
N VAL A 191 11.74 -6.33 18.46
CA VAL A 191 13.04 -6.15 19.10
C VAL A 191 13.83 -7.45 18.99
N GLY A 192 15.09 -7.36 18.55
CA GLY A 192 16.00 -8.50 18.41
C GLY A 192 17.44 -8.06 18.48
N GLU A 193 18.37 -9.00 18.63
CA GLU A 193 19.81 -8.71 18.60
C GLU A 193 20.30 -8.41 17.16
N SER A 194 19.50 -8.78 16.16
CA SER A 194 19.76 -8.48 14.74
C SER A 194 18.47 -8.36 13.96
N TRP A 195 18.50 -7.66 12.83
CA TRP A 195 17.35 -7.54 11.91
C TRP A 195 16.87 -8.88 11.33
N LYS A 196 17.71 -9.91 11.31
CA LYS A 196 17.37 -11.26 10.83
C LYS A 196 16.43 -12.02 11.79
N GLU A 197 16.30 -11.58 13.02
CA GLU A 197 15.49 -12.24 14.08
C GLU A 197 14.06 -11.73 14.18
N GLN A 198 13.62 -10.98 13.19
CA GLN A 198 12.28 -10.38 13.11
C GLN A 198 11.31 -11.25 12.29
#